data_14e6514ab045cbcc0ac9114aa52ae82a
#
_entry.id   14e6514ab045cbcc0ac9114aa52ae82a
#
_cell.length_a   1.000
_cell.length_b   1.000
_cell.length_c   1.000
_cell.angle_alpha   90.00
_cell.angle_beta   90.00
_cell.angle_gamma   90.00
#
_symmetry.space_group_name_H-M   'P 1'
#
loop_
_entity.id
_entity.type
_entity.pdbx_description
1 polymer ?
#
loop_
_entity_poly.entity_id
_entity_poly.type
_entity_poly.pdbx_seq_one_letter_code
_entity_poly.pdbx_strand_id
1 'polypeptide(L)'
;MIRELTGDDALNAVWGGSVLACGGGGWVDHGMMMGELATRVGRPVLCSLDEVDDSDLVVTVTAIGAPASPNREIRPLDYVRALQLVAAEADRPVVAVMTAQNGSSTTLNGWIQSAVLGVRVLDAAGDVRAHPTGKLGAMGLTTRPGYETVQAVAGGNRELCGGLEVVVRGQVIATSDVLRDVCVRAGGFIAAARHPVEAAYVKQHAAIGAISYALSLGAAMRAATDAPAVIEAAVDATGGRVVASGPVREVDPLRTAGGFDHGSLSVGGYVVRYLNEYMSVELNGLRVATYPDVIATLSLEEGRPVSIAEMTAGREVAIFVVDQSRLPLSLSTRDRFALEEVEKIMGIALIGQGASGMPAS
;
A
#
# COMPACT_ATOMS: atom_id res chain seq x y z
N MET A 1 18.70 -13.68 -3.33
CA MET A 1 18.24 -14.32 -2.06
C MET A 1 16.90 -15.00 -2.30
N ILE A 2 16.78 -16.28 -1.91
CA ILE A 2 15.50 -17.02 -1.87
C ILE A 2 15.30 -17.50 -0.44
N ARG A 3 14.15 -17.25 0.17
CA ARG A 3 13.80 -17.77 1.50
C ARG A 3 12.32 -17.99 1.70
N GLU A 4 11.95 -18.95 2.52
CA GLU A 4 10.58 -19.13 2.99
C GLU A 4 10.21 -17.99 3.94
N LEU A 5 8.97 -17.53 3.84
CA LEU A 5 8.38 -16.55 4.74
C LEU A 5 7.68 -17.27 5.89
N THR A 6 7.89 -16.78 7.09
CA THR A 6 7.44 -17.38 8.35
C THR A 6 6.29 -16.60 8.99
N GLY A 7 5.68 -17.16 10.04
CA GLY A 7 4.70 -16.44 10.86
C GLY A 7 5.29 -15.20 11.55
N ASP A 8 6.57 -15.24 11.92
CA ASP A 8 7.25 -14.07 12.50
C ASP A 8 7.50 -12.98 11.45
N ASP A 9 7.83 -13.37 10.22
CA ASP A 9 7.87 -12.43 9.09
C ASP A 9 6.49 -11.78 8.84
N ALA A 10 5.40 -12.53 9.01
CA ALA A 10 4.05 -11.97 8.86
C ALA A 10 3.76 -10.89 9.91
N LEU A 11 4.16 -11.11 11.15
CA LEU A 11 4.08 -10.09 12.21
C LEU A 11 4.90 -8.86 11.86
N ASN A 12 6.14 -9.06 11.41
CA ASN A 12 7.02 -7.97 10.98
C ASN A 12 6.43 -7.20 9.78
N ALA A 13 5.89 -7.92 8.78
CA ALA A 13 5.23 -7.32 7.61
C ALA A 13 4.04 -6.43 8.00
N VAL A 14 3.21 -6.88 8.95
CA VAL A 14 2.07 -6.08 9.44
C VAL A 14 2.55 -4.83 10.18
N TRP A 15 3.52 -4.95 11.10
CA TRP A 15 4.02 -3.81 11.86
C TRP A 15 4.71 -2.76 10.98
N GLY A 16 5.71 -3.15 10.21
CA GLY A 16 6.41 -2.22 9.32
C GLY A 16 5.51 -1.72 8.19
N GLY A 17 4.72 -2.64 7.62
CA GLY A 17 3.72 -2.29 6.62
C GLY A 17 2.69 -1.27 7.12
N SER A 18 2.30 -1.32 8.40
CA SER A 18 1.36 -0.34 8.98
C SER A 18 1.93 1.07 9.07
N VAL A 19 3.25 1.25 9.23
CA VAL A 19 3.90 2.56 9.09
C VAL A 19 3.85 3.02 7.63
N LEU A 20 4.25 2.12 6.71
CA LEU A 20 4.27 2.39 5.27
C LEU A 20 2.85 2.51 4.68
N ALA A 21 1.84 2.05 5.40
CA ALA A 21 0.43 2.22 5.06
C ALA A 21 -0.01 3.69 4.98
N CYS A 22 0.71 4.59 5.62
CA CYS A 22 0.36 6.01 5.66
C CYS A 22 -1.11 6.24 6.04
N GLY A 23 -1.59 5.50 7.04
CA GLY A 23 -2.98 5.55 7.51
C GLY A 23 -3.99 4.73 6.71
N GLY A 24 -3.61 4.21 5.53
CA GLY A 24 -4.42 3.32 4.67
C GLY A 24 -3.83 1.90 4.59
N GLY A 25 -3.65 1.37 3.38
CA GLY A 25 -2.93 0.10 3.15
C GLY A 25 -3.62 -1.16 3.69
N GLY A 26 -4.95 -1.18 3.77
CA GLY A 26 -5.75 -2.24 4.35
C GLY A 26 -5.91 -2.12 5.87
N TRP A 27 -6.08 -3.24 6.57
CA TRP A 27 -6.24 -3.24 8.04
C TRP A 27 -5.47 -4.39 8.69
N VAL A 28 -5.08 -4.18 9.95
CA VAL A 28 -4.14 -5.03 10.70
C VAL A 28 -4.65 -6.46 10.82
N ASP A 29 -5.91 -6.66 11.26
CA ASP A 29 -6.46 -8.00 11.50
C ASP A 29 -6.49 -8.84 10.21
N HIS A 30 -6.77 -8.21 9.07
CA HIS A 30 -6.71 -8.89 7.78
C HIS A 30 -5.28 -9.28 7.41
N GLY A 31 -4.31 -8.39 7.63
CA GLY A 31 -2.90 -8.69 7.43
C GLY A 31 -2.43 -9.87 8.28
N MET A 32 -2.77 -9.85 9.58
CA MET A 32 -2.46 -10.94 10.51
C MET A 32 -3.06 -12.26 10.05
N MET A 33 -4.36 -12.28 9.72
CA MET A 33 -5.05 -13.47 9.20
C MET A 33 -4.41 -13.97 7.90
N MET A 34 -4.10 -13.09 6.95
CA MET A 34 -3.50 -13.46 5.66
C MET A 34 -2.11 -14.08 5.82
N GLY A 35 -1.27 -13.51 6.68
CA GLY A 35 0.07 -14.00 6.96
C GLY A 35 0.03 -15.37 7.65
N GLU A 36 -0.80 -15.51 8.69
CA GLU A 36 -0.99 -16.78 9.40
C GLU A 36 -1.50 -17.87 8.44
N LEU A 37 -2.52 -17.54 7.64
CA LEU A 37 -3.10 -18.51 6.72
C LEU A 37 -2.07 -18.92 5.65
N ALA A 38 -1.37 -17.98 5.02
CA ALA A 38 -0.41 -18.31 3.98
C ALA A 38 0.70 -19.24 4.48
N THR A 39 1.20 -19.01 5.71
CA THR A 39 2.26 -19.85 6.31
C THR A 39 1.76 -21.18 6.85
N ARG A 40 0.44 -21.35 7.05
CA ARG A 40 -0.17 -22.63 7.45
C ARG A 40 -0.57 -23.51 6.27
N VAL A 41 -1.06 -22.92 5.18
CA VAL A 41 -1.54 -23.71 4.02
C VAL A 41 -0.43 -24.05 3.04
N GLY A 42 0.71 -23.37 3.12
CA GLY A 42 1.84 -23.60 2.24
C GLY A 42 3.10 -22.93 2.74
N ARG A 43 4.06 -22.77 1.82
CA ARG A 43 5.37 -22.15 2.10
C ARG A 43 5.58 -20.99 1.16
N PRO A 44 5.08 -19.79 1.48
CA PRO A 44 5.31 -18.63 0.64
C PRO A 44 6.80 -18.31 0.57
N VAL A 45 7.30 -18.01 -0.63
CA VAL A 45 8.73 -17.81 -0.88
C VAL A 45 8.98 -16.38 -1.32
N LEU A 46 9.80 -15.65 -0.55
CA LEU A 46 10.37 -14.35 -0.94
C LEU A 46 11.63 -14.56 -1.75
N CYS A 47 11.79 -13.85 -2.86
CA CYS A 47 13.01 -13.83 -3.63
C CYS A 47 13.41 -12.42 -4.08
N SER A 48 14.74 -12.17 -4.16
CA SER A 48 15.25 -10.96 -4.81
C SER A 48 15.10 -11.05 -6.34
N LEU A 49 15.19 -9.90 -7.01
CA LEU A 49 15.06 -9.85 -8.46
C LEU A 49 16.20 -10.55 -9.22
N ASP A 50 17.33 -10.80 -8.57
CA ASP A 50 18.44 -11.58 -9.16
C ASP A 50 18.14 -13.07 -9.31
N GLU A 51 17.04 -13.53 -8.68
CA GLU A 51 16.62 -14.95 -8.68
C GLU A 51 15.53 -15.24 -9.71
N VAL A 52 15.21 -14.27 -10.54
CA VAL A 52 14.28 -14.39 -11.68
C VAL A 52 14.96 -13.93 -12.95
N ASP A 53 14.67 -14.62 -14.05
CA ASP A 53 15.20 -14.25 -15.36
C ASP A 53 14.51 -12.98 -15.87
N ASP A 54 15.22 -12.17 -16.65
CA ASP A 54 14.71 -10.91 -17.19
C ASP A 54 13.42 -11.07 -17.99
N SER A 55 13.23 -12.23 -18.63
CA SER A 55 12.05 -12.59 -19.40
C SER A 55 10.92 -13.20 -18.57
N ASP A 56 11.12 -13.49 -17.29
CA ASP A 56 10.09 -14.07 -16.45
C ASP A 56 8.89 -13.12 -16.29
N LEU A 57 7.68 -13.68 -16.35
CA LEU A 57 6.46 -12.90 -16.20
C LEU A 57 6.14 -12.65 -14.73
N VAL A 58 6.01 -11.39 -14.39
CA VAL A 58 5.64 -10.89 -13.05
C VAL A 58 4.29 -10.21 -13.12
N VAL A 59 3.43 -10.47 -12.11
CA VAL A 59 2.12 -9.84 -11.98
C VAL A 59 2.04 -9.07 -10.66
N THR A 60 1.55 -7.84 -10.72
CA THR A 60 1.24 -7.06 -9.53
C THR A 60 -0.07 -7.57 -8.89
N VAL A 61 -0.04 -7.90 -7.61
CA VAL A 61 -1.21 -8.36 -6.84
C VAL A 61 -1.55 -7.38 -5.73
N THR A 62 -2.84 -7.13 -5.51
CA THR A 62 -3.32 -6.10 -4.60
C THR A 62 -4.80 -6.30 -4.26
N ALA A 63 -5.38 -5.31 -3.59
CA ALA A 63 -6.83 -5.10 -3.52
C ALA A 63 -7.15 -3.66 -3.95
N ILE A 64 -8.38 -3.46 -4.40
CA ILE A 64 -8.95 -2.14 -4.72
C ILE A 64 -10.00 -1.84 -3.69
N GLY A 65 -10.02 -0.61 -3.17
CA GLY A 65 -11.12 -0.14 -2.33
C GLY A 65 -10.70 0.82 -1.24
N ALA A 66 -11.72 1.24 -0.47
CA ALA A 66 -11.60 2.09 0.69
C ALA A 66 -11.64 1.21 1.96
N PRO A 67 -10.59 1.20 2.79
CA PRO A 67 -10.55 0.35 3.99
C PRO A 67 -11.66 0.63 5.01
N ALA A 68 -12.22 1.85 5.03
CA ALA A 68 -13.33 2.22 5.89
C ALA A 68 -14.72 1.87 5.31
N SER A 69 -14.81 1.27 4.11
CA SER A 69 -16.10 0.90 3.52
C SER A 69 -16.88 -0.06 4.44
N PRO A 70 -18.15 0.24 4.78
CA PRO A 70 -18.92 -0.55 5.75
C PRO A 70 -19.31 -1.94 5.22
N ASN A 71 -19.36 -2.11 3.90
CA ASN A 71 -19.77 -3.35 3.24
C ASN A 71 -18.59 -4.13 2.68
N ARG A 72 -17.36 -3.81 3.08
CA ARG A 72 -16.16 -4.49 2.58
C ARG A 72 -16.17 -5.97 2.96
N GLU A 73 -15.93 -6.82 1.97
CA GLU A 73 -15.66 -8.24 2.17
C GLU A 73 -14.58 -8.68 1.18
N ILE A 74 -13.57 -9.38 1.67
CA ILE A 74 -12.52 -9.98 0.86
C ILE A 74 -12.04 -11.25 1.55
N ARG A 75 -11.90 -12.32 0.78
CA ARG A 75 -11.47 -13.63 1.27
C ARG A 75 -10.09 -14.00 0.72
N PRO A 76 -9.30 -14.80 1.42
CA PRO A 76 -7.96 -15.18 0.96
C PRO A 76 -7.93 -15.79 -0.44
N LEU A 77 -8.91 -16.64 -0.79
CA LEU A 77 -9.00 -17.25 -2.11
C LEU A 77 -9.41 -16.27 -3.23
N ASP A 78 -9.96 -15.11 -2.91
CA ASP A 78 -10.25 -14.07 -3.91
C ASP A 78 -8.95 -13.53 -4.53
N TYR A 79 -7.89 -13.41 -3.72
CA TYR A 79 -6.56 -13.00 -4.20
C TYR A 79 -5.95 -14.07 -5.12
N VAL A 80 -6.09 -15.34 -4.77
CA VAL A 80 -5.65 -16.46 -5.63
C VAL A 80 -6.41 -16.44 -6.95
N ARG A 81 -7.73 -16.25 -6.87
CA ARG A 81 -8.59 -16.24 -8.06
C ARG A 81 -8.30 -15.07 -9.00
N ALA A 82 -8.07 -13.87 -8.46
CA ALA A 82 -7.70 -12.71 -9.28
C ALA A 82 -6.40 -12.98 -10.07
N LEU A 83 -5.39 -13.61 -9.45
CA LEU A 83 -4.15 -13.98 -10.15
C LEU A 83 -4.40 -15.04 -11.21
N GLN A 84 -5.20 -16.06 -10.94
CA GLN A 84 -5.54 -17.10 -11.92
C GLN A 84 -6.23 -16.51 -13.15
N LEU A 85 -7.10 -15.51 -12.98
CA LEU A 85 -7.77 -14.83 -14.08
C LEU A 85 -6.76 -14.09 -14.98
N VAL A 86 -5.79 -13.37 -14.41
CA VAL A 86 -4.73 -12.72 -15.20
C VAL A 86 -3.80 -13.76 -15.85
N ALA A 87 -3.46 -14.83 -15.13
CA ALA A 87 -2.60 -15.90 -15.67
C ALA A 87 -3.24 -16.63 -16.85
N ALA A 88 -4.57 -16.77 -16.87
CA ALA A 88 -5.30 -17.37 -17.99
C ALA A 88 -5.28 -16.52 -19.27
N GLU A 89 -5.02 -15.22 -19.15
CA GLU A 89 -4.91 -14.27 -20.24
C GLU A 89 -3.46 -14.04 -20.71
N ALA A 90 -2.49 -14.60 -19.98
CA ALA A 90 -1.07 -14.47 -20.31
C ALA A 90 -0.64 -15.51 -21.35
N ASP A 91 0.37 -15.16 -22.16
CA ASP A 91 0.97 -16.01 -23.21
C ASP A 91 1.99 -17.01 -22.66
N ARG A 92 2.38 -16.86 -21.38
CA ARG A 92 3.38 -17.67 -20.69
C ARG A 92 3.09 -17.74 -19.18
N PRO A 93 3.69 -18.72 -18.46
CA PRO A 93 3.46 -18.88 -17.04
C PRO A 93 3.86 -17.64 -16.22
N VAL A 94 3.06 -17.30 -15.21
CA VAL A 94 3.43 -16.31 -14.19
C VAL A 94 4.43 -16.98 -13.23
N VAL A 95 5.65 -16.45 -13.15
CA VAL A 95 6.73 -16.99 -12.32
C VAL A 95 6.72 -16.35 -10.93
N ALA A 96 6.42 -15.06 -10.88
CA ALA A 96 6.45 -14.32 -9.63
C ALA A 96 5.32 -13.26 -9.55
N VAL A 97 5.03 -12.86 -8.34
CA VAL A 97 4.12 -11.76 -8.03
C VAL A 97 4.82 -10.72 -7.16
N MET A 98 4.39 -9.48 -7.27
CA MET A 98 4.78 -8.41 -6.34
C MET A 98 3.56 -7.68 -5.84
N THR A 99 3.65 -7.09 -4.64
CA THR A 99 2.59 -6.21 -4.13
C THR A 99 2.55 -4.89 -4.90
N ALA A 100 1.37 -4.27 -5.01
CA ALA A 100 1.28 -2.92 -5.56
C ALA A 100 1.89 -1.87 -4.61
N GLN A 101 1.88 -2.13 -3.31
CA GLN A 101 2.32 -1.20 -2.26
C GLN A 101 2.51 -1.92 -0.93
N ASN A 102 3.29 -1.34 -0.01
CA ASN A 102 3.26 -1.78 1.38
C ASN A 102 2.05 -1.19 2.12
N GLY A 103 1.65 -1.87 3.18
CA GLY A 103 0.57 -1.46 4.07
C GLY A 103 0.27 -2.54 5.10
N SER A 104 -0.68 -2.30 5.99
CA SER A 104 -1.02 -3.21 7.10
C SER A 104 -1.38 -4.62 6.63
N SER A 105 -2.12 -4.74 5.53
CA SER A 105 -2.40 -6.02 4.88
C SER A 105 -1.77 -6.14 3.49
N THR A 106 -1.51 -5.02 2.81
CA THR A 106 -1.03 -5.05 1.43
C THR A 106 0.42 -5.51 1.29
N THR A 107 1.26 -5.37 2.32
CA THR A 107 2.61 -5.97 2.36
C THR A 107 2.57 -7.50 2.19
N LEU A 108 1.47 -8.14 2.62
CA LEU A 108 1.28 -9.59 2.52
C LEU A 108 0.60 -10.02 1.22
N ASN A 109 0.29 -9.11 0.30
CA ASN A 109 -0.20 -9.47 -1.02
C ASN A 109 0.85 -10.32 -1.76
N GLY A 110 0.41 -11.42 -2.35
CA GLY A 110 1.28 -12.40 -2.97
C GLY A 110 1.60 -13.62 -2.08
N TRP A 111 1.52 -13.50 -0.75
CA TRP A 111 1.87 -14.62 0.14
C TRP A 111 0.93 -15.80 -0.01
N ILE A 112 -0.39 -15.57 0.00
CA ILE A 112 -1.36 -16.66 -0.18
C ILE A 112 -1.30 -17.23 -1.61
N GLN A 113 -1.06 -16.40 -2.62
CA GLN A 113 -0.87 -16.85 -4.00
C GLN A 113 0.40 -17.71 -4.09
N SER A 114 1.50 -17.31 -3.45
CA SER A 114 2.74 -18.09 -3.38
C SER A 114 2.51 -19.45 -2.69
N ALA A 115 1.85 -19.44 -1.54
CA ALA A 115 1.56 -20.66 -0.77
C ALA A 115 0.69 -21.68 -1.53
N VAL A 116 -0.28 -21.19 -2.34
CA VAL A 116 -1.27 -22.04 -3.02
C VAL A 116 -0.83 -22.40 -4.44
N LEU A 117 -0.23 -21.47 -5.18
CA LEU A 117 0.11 -21.64 -6.59
C LEU A 117 1.60 -21.89 -6.86
N GLY A 118 2.47 -21.75 -5.84
CA GLY A 118 3.91 -21.95 -5.98
C GLY A 118 4.65 -20.81 -6.70
N VAL A 119 3.99 -19.69 -7.03
CA VAL A 119 4.65 -18.50 -7.58
C VAL A 119 5.50 -17.83 -6.50
N ARG A 120 6.58 -17.14 -6.88
CA ARG A 120 7.45 -16.43 -5.93
C ARG A 120 6.90 -15.05 -5.60
N VAL A 121 7.11 -14.58 -4.36
CA VAL A 121 6.91 -13.18 -3.98
C VAL A 121 8.21 -12.43 -4.24
N LEU A 122 8.22 -11.43 -5.10
CA LEU A 122 9.40 -10.59 -5.32
C LEU A 122 9.60 -9.60 -4.17
N ASP A 123 10.86 -9.38 -3.79
CA ASP A 123 11.24 -8.30 -2.90
C ASP A 123 11.22 -6.95 -3.63
N ALA A 124 10.02 -6.57 -4.03
CA ALA A 124 9.70 -5.34 -4.77
C ALA A 124 8.23 -4.96 -4.55
N ALA A 125 7.90 -3.71 -4.81
CA ALA A 125 6.54 -3.22 -4.81
C ALA A 125 6.33 -2.18 -5.93
N GLY A 126 5.08 -1.98 -6.33
CA GLY A 126 4.71 -0.88 -7.21
C GLY A 126 4.98 0.50 -6.60
N ASP A 127 4.86 0.60 -5.26
CA ASP A 127 5.33 1.73 -4.45
C ASP A 127 5.75 1.21 -3.07
N VAL A 128 6.74 1.85 -2.43
CA VAL A 128 7.21 1.47 -1.10
C VAL A 128 6.19 1.79 0.00
N ARG A 129 5.37 2.81 -0.20
CA ARG A 129 4.29 3.23 0.69
C ARG A 129 2.93 3.01 0.05
N ALA A 130 1.86 3.02 0.85
CA ALA A 130 0.51 2.97 0.32
C ALA A 130 0.11 4.27 -0.41
N HIS A 131 -0.75 4.12 -1.42
CA HIS A 131 -1.21 5.18 -2.31
C HIS A 131 -2.68 4.97 -2.72
N PRO A 132 -3.45 6.05 -3.01
CA PRO A 132 -4.91 5.97 -3.16
C PRO A 132 -5.38 5.36 -4.49
N THR A 133 -4.57 5.38 -5.53
CA THR A 133 -4.98 4.93 -6.87
C THR A 133 -4.01 3.89 -7.43
N GLY A 134 -4.56 2.83 -8.02
CA GLY A 134 -3.74 1.77 -8.66
C GLY A 134 -2.83 2.27 -9.79
N LYS A 135 -3.03 3.49 -10.26
CA LYS A 135 -2.18 4.17 -11.24
C LYS A 135 -0.80 4.50 -10.64
N LEU A 136 -0.75 4.91 -9.37
CA LEU A 136 0.49 5.18 -8.63
C LEU A 136 1.30 3.91 -8.31
N GLY A 137 0.67 2.73 -8.29
CA GLY A 137 1.36 1.44 -8.15
C GLY A 137 1.74 0.77 -9.48
N ALA A 138 1.51 1.44 -10.61
CA ALA A 138 1.67 0.86 -11.94
C ALA A 138 3.09 1.02 -12.53
N MET A 139 4.09 1.38 -11.75
CA MET A 139 5.50 1.46 -12.18
C MET A 139 5.74 2.32 -13.43
N GLY A 140 4.92 3.38 -13.64
CA GLY A 140 5.00 4.24 -14.83
C GLY A 140 4.36 3.65 -16.09
N LEU A 141 3.68 2.52 -16.02
CA LEU A 141 2.98 1.91 -17.16
C LEU A 141 1.84 2.77 -17.72
N THR A 142 1.31 3.70 -16.94
CA THR A 142 0.29 4.68 -17.37
C THR A 142 0.75 5.53 -18.55
N THR A 143 2.05 5.81 -18.65
CA THR A 143 2.67 6.66 -19.67
C THR A 143 3.52 5.87 -20.68
N ARG A 144 3.62 4.54 -20.54
CA ARG A 144 4.42 3.70 -21.43
C ARG A 144 3.75 3.58 -22.81
N PRO A 145 4.38 4.06 -23.89
CA PRO A 145 3.80 4.00 -25.22
C PRO A 145 3.54 2.55 -25.67
N GLY A 146 2.35 2.30 -26.22
CA GLY A 146 1.98 1.00 -26.78
C GLY A 146 1.75 -0.11 -25.75
N TYR A 147 1.81 0.18 -24.45
CA TYR A 147 1.51 -0.82 -23.42
C TYR A 147 0.00 -0.92 -23.18
N GLU A 148 -0.52 -2.13 -23.31
CA GLU A 148 -1.85 -2.50 -22.88
C GLU A 148 -1.75 -3.48 -21.72
N THR A 149 -2.50 -3.22 -20.66
CA THR A 149 -2.54 -4.09 -19.49
C THR A 149 -3.69 -5.09 -19.57
N VAL A 150 -3.50 -6.23 -18.90
CA VAL A 150 -4.59 -7.08 -18.41
C VAL A 150 -4.71 -6.85 -16.93
N GLN A 151 -5.92 -6.62 -16.45
CA GLN A 151 -6.24 -6.51 -15.03
C GLN A 151 -7.46 -7.38 -14.74
N ALA A 152 -7.47 -8.02 -13.57
CA ALA A 152 -8.60 -8.81 -13.11
C ALA A 152 -8.92 -8.51 -11.64
N VAL A 153 -10.19 -8.63 -11.30
CA VAL A 153 -10.68 -8.60 -9.92
C VAL A 153 -11.52 -9.84 -9.64
N ALA A 154 -11.50 -10.28 -8.38
CA ALA A 154 -12.32 -11.37 -7.90
C ALA A 154 -12.78 -11.12 -6.46
N GLY A 155 -13.99 -11.56 -6.11
CA GLY A 155 -14.55 -11.51 -4.77
C GLY A 155 -15.61 -10.43 -4.58
N GLY A 156 -15.45 -9.61 -3.56
CA GLY A 156 -16.45 -8.63 -3.12
C GLY A 156 -17.48 -9.22 -2.17
N ASN A 157 -18.39 -8.38 -1.68
CA ASN A 157 -19.41 -8.74 -0.71
C ASN A 157 -20.44 -9.69 -1.32
N ARG A 158 -20.52 -10.93 -0.78
CA ARG A 158 -21.35 -11.99 -1.33
C ARG A 158 -22.85 -11.74 -1.17
N GLU A 159 -23.26 -11.04 -0.14
CA GLU A 159 -24.66 -10.72 0.08
C GLU A 159 -25.15 -9.65 -0.92
N LEU A 160 -24.26 -8.71 -1.29
CA LEU A 160 -24.61 -7.65 -2.24
C LEU A 160 -24.53 -8.08 -3.69
N CYS A 161 -23.55 -8.90 -4.06
CA CYS A 161 -23.26 -9.17 -5.48
C CYS A 161 -22.99 -10.66 -5.80
N GLY A 162 -23.11 -11.58 -4.84
CA GLY A 162 -22.83 -13.00 -5.04
C GLY A 162 -21.36 -13.35 -5.26
N GLY A 163 -20.48 -12.36 -5.27
CA GLY A 163 -19.10 -12.41 -5.73
C GLY A 163 -18.98 -12.06 -7.22
N LEU A 164 -17.95 -11.27 -7.54
CA LEU A 164 -17.70 -10.80 -8.90
C LEU A 164 -16.34 -11.31 -9.41
N GLU A 165 -16.29 -11.65 -10.70
CA GLU A 165 -15.06 -11.88 -11.46
C GLU A 165 -15.11 -11.02 -12.70
N VAL A 166 -14.10 -10.15 -12.90
CA VAL A 166 -14.03 -9.29 -14.06
C VAL A 166 -12.60 -9.25 -14.57
N VAL A 167 -12.43 -9.42 -15.88
CA VAL A 167 -11.16 -9.24 -16.59
C VAL A 167 -11.32 -8.11 -17.59
N VAL A 168 -10.37 -7.17 -17.58
CA VAL A 168 -10.36 -6.04 -18.52
C VAL A 168 -9.00 -5.94 -19.20
N ARG A 169 -8.99 -5.55 -20.49
CA ARG A 169 -7.80 -5.26 -21.28
C ARG A 169 -7.85 -3.83 -21.81
N GLY A 170 -6.70 -3.20 -21.95
CA GLY A 170 -6.55 -1.87 -22.53
C GLY A 170 -5.55 -1.01 -21.79
N GLN A 171 -5.64 0.29 -21.98
CA GLN A 171 -4.76 1.23 -21.31
C GLN A 171 -4.95 1.22 -19.80
N VAL A 172 -3.86 1.40 -19.03
CA VAL A 172 -3.84 1.32 -17.56
C VAL A 172 -4.87 2.25 -16.92
N ILE A 173 -5.02 3.49 -17.40
CA ILE A 173 -5.94 4.47 -16.85
C ILE A 173 -7.38 3.98 -17.00
N ALA A 174 -7.81 3.71 -18.23
CA ALA A 174 -9.18 3.30 -18.53
C ALA A 174 -9.59 2.00 -17.81
N THR A 175 -8.70 0.99 -17.81
CA THR A 175 -8.97 -0.29 -17.13
C THR A 175 -9.01 -0.14 -15.60
N SER A 176 -8.18 0.74 -15.02
CA SER A 176 -8.20 1.02 -13.57
C SER A 176 -9.49 1.73 -13.15
N ASP A 177 -10.01 2.63 -13.97
CA ASP A 177 -11.27 3.33 -13.71
C ASP A 177 -12.46 2.36 -13.74
N VAL A 178 -12.52 1.48 -14.74
CA VAL A 178 -13.55 0.40 -14.80
C VAL A 178 -13.50 -0.47 -13.55
N LEU A 179 -12.30 -0.90 -13.13
CA LEU A 179 -12.19 -1.75 -11.94
C LEU A 179 -12.51 -1.02 -10.64
N ARG A 180 -12.34 0.30 -10.59
CA ARG A 180 -12.81 1.12 -9.46
C ARG A 180 -14.35 1.10 -9.37
N ASP A 181 -15.04 1.25 -10.49
CA ASP A 181 -16.51 1.15 -10.53
C ASP A 181 -17.00 -0.24 -10.12
N VAL A 182 -16.33 -1.29 -10.58
CA VAL A 182 -16.60 -2.67 -10.15
C VAL A 182 -16.43 -2.82 -8.64
N CYS A 183 -15.35 -2.27 -8.08
CA CYS A 183 -15.08 -2.30 -6.64
C CYS A 183 -16.21 -1.65 -5.83
N VAL A 184 -16.71 -0.48 -6.25
CA VAL A 184 -17.85 0.17 -5.57
C VAL A 184 -19.08 -0.73 -5.57
N ARG A 185 -19.40 -1.39 -6.69
CA ARG A 185 -20.52 -2.36 -6.80
C ARG A 185 -20.29 -3.63 -5.97
N ALA A 186 -19.02 -4.00 -5.78
CA ALA A 186 -18.63 -5.16 -4.98
C ALA A 186 -18.67 -4.94 -3.46
N GLY A 187 -19.18 -3.80 -2.98
CA GLY A 187 -19.24 -3.46 -1.56
C GLY A 187 -18.06 -2.60 -1.08
N GLY A 188 -17.26 -2.08 -2.01
CA GLY A 188 -16.19 -1.11 -1.74
C GLY A 188 -14.82 -1.71 -1.45
N PHE A 189 -14.64 -3.05 -1.58
CA PHE A 189 -13.34 -3.70 -1.49
C PHE A 189 -13.31 -5.03 -2.26
N ILE A 190 -12.27 -5.26 -3.10
CA ILE A 190 -12.16 -6.44 -3.96
C ILE A 190 -10.69 -6.79 -4.26
N ALA A 191 -10.34 -8.08 -4.34
CA ALA A 191 -9.01 -8.54 -4.73
C ALA A 191 -8.72 -8.24 -6.19
N ALA A 192 -7.46 -7.92 -6.51
CA ALA A 192 -7.03 -7.59 -7.86
C ALA A 192 -5.65 -8.18 -8.20
N ALA A 193 -5.48 -8.52 -9.48
CA ALA A 193 -4.19 -8.81 -10.11
C ALA A 193 -4.08 -7.96 -11.39
N ARG A 194 -2.86 -7.45 -11.69
CA ARG A 194 -2.70 -6.43 -12.73
C ARG A 194 -1.30 -6.46 -13.33
N HIS A 195 -1.21 -5.81 -14.49
CA HIS A 195 0.06 -5.39 -15.09
C HIS A 195 1.05 -6.54 -15.25
N PRO A 196 0.72 -7.61 -15.99
CA PRO A 196 1.72 -8.61 -16.34
C PRO A 196 2.85 -7.93 -17.14
N VAL A 197 4.08 -8.02 -16.62
CA VAL A 197 5.29 -7.44 -17.21
C VAL A 197 6.48 -8.37 -17.02
N GLU A 198 7.53 -8.19 -17.81
CA GLU A 198 8.79 -8.89 -17.64
C GLU A 198 9.53 -8.42 -16.38
N ALA A 199 10.27 -9.32 -15.75
CA ALA A 199 11.09 -9.00 -14.57
C ALA A 199 12.12 -7.91 -14.87
N ALA A 200 12.64 -7.84 -16.11
CA ALA A 200 13.49 -6.74 -16.56
C ALA A 200 12.84 -5.35 -16.38
N TYR A 201 11.52 -5.25 -16.62
CA TYR A 201 10.78 -4.00 -16.39
C TYR A 201 10.67 -3.69 -14.88
N VAL A 202 10.37 -4.69 -14.06
CA VAL A 202 10.29 -4.55 -12.61
C VAL A 202 11.62 -4.07 -12.04
N LYS A 203 12.75 -4.66 -12.47
CA LYS A 203 14.11 -4.29 -12.05
C LYS A 203 14.43 -2.80 -12.25
N GLN A 204 13.85 -2.17 -13.25
CA GLN A 204 14.12 -0.77 -13.61
C GLN A 204 13.13 0.23 -13.02
N HIS A 205 11.92 -0.19 -12.67
CA HIS A 205 10.82 0.75 -12.42
C HIS A 205 10.11 0.58 -11.07
N ALA A 206 10.26 -0.59 -10.42
CA ALA A 206 9.62 -0.86 -9.13
C ALA A 206 10.43 -0.32 -7.93
N ALA A 207 9.81 -0.29 -6.78
CA ALA A 207 10.46 -0.05 -5.49
C ALA A 207 11.17 -1.35 -5.04
N ILE A 208 12.46 -1.47 -5.33
CA ILE A 208 13.25 -2.67 -5.05
C ILE A 208 13.60 -2.75 -3.56
N GLY A 209 13.48 -3.96 -2.96
CA GLY A 209 13.74 -4.17 -1.53
C GLY A 209 12.59 -3.72 -0.62
N ALA A 210 11.43 -3.36 -1.20
CA ALA A 210 10.31 -2.79 -0.46
C ALA A 210 9.73 -3.74 0.61
N ILE A 211 9.71 -5.06 0.34
CA ILE A 211 9.22 -6.05 1.32
C ILE A 211 10.25 -6.21 2.45
N SER A 212 11.53 -6.38 2.13
CA SER A 212 12.59 -6.45 3.14
C SER A 212 12.66 -5.18 3.99
N TYR A 213 12.41 -4.01 3.40
CA TYR A 213 12.33 -2.74 4.14
C TYR A 213 11.19 -2.77 5.17
N ALA A 214 9.99 -3.20 4.78
CA ALA A 214 8.86 -3.34 5.70
C ALA A 214 9.13 -4.37 6.81
N LEU A 215 9.70 -5.54 6.45
CA LEU A 215 10.05 -6.58 7.42
C LEU A 215 11.08 -6.10 8.45
N SER A 216 12.12 -5.40 8.00
CA SER A 216 13.17 -4.87 8.87
C SER A 216 12.65 -3.80 9.81
N LEU A 217 11.82 -2.88 9.31
CA LEU A 217 11.15 -1.86 10.11
C LEU A 217 10.26 -2.49 11.20
N GLY A 218 9.42 -3.45 10.82
CA GLY A 218 8.54 -4.13 11.76
C GLY A 218 9.31 -4.94 12.81
N ALA A 219 10.40 -5.60 12.42
CA ALA A 219 11.26 -6.31 13.37
C ALA A 219 11.89 -5.37 14.39
N ALA A 220 12.40 -4.21 13.96
CA ALA A 220 12.94 -3.20 14.86
C ALA A 220 11.90 -2.68 15.86
N MET A 221 10.70 -2.33 15.38
CA MET A 221 9.62 -1.84 16.23
C MET A 221 9.14 -2.90 17.25
N ARG A 222 9.01 -4.17 16.83
CA ARG A 222 8.57 -5.27 17.71
C ARG A 222 9.60 -5.69 18.76
N ALA A 223 10.86 -5.37 18.55
CA ALA A 223 11.91 -5.60 19.52
C ALA A 223 11.90 -4.60 20.69
N ALA A 224 11.21 -3.47 20.54
CA ALA A 224 11.09 -2.45 21.57
C ALA A 224 10.03 -2.84 22.62
N THR A 225 10.19 -2.32 23.85
CA THR A 225 9.44 -2.78 25.03
C THR A 225 8.32 -1.83 25.48
N ASP A 226 8.36 -0.58 25.05
CA ASP A 226 7.35 0.44 25.39
C ASP A 226 7.10 1.40 24.22
N ALA A 227 6.05 2.19 24.32
CA ALA A 227 5.60 3.05 23.22
C ALA A 227 6.67 4.08 22.77
N PRO A 228 7.39 4.79 23.66
CA PRO A 228 8.48 5.66 23.25
C PRO A 228 9.59 4.92 22.51
N ALA A 229 10.02 3.75 22.99
CA ALA A 229 11.06 2.95 22.37
C ALA A 229 10.62 2.40 20.98
N VAL A 230 9.34 2.05 20.81
CA VAL A 230 8.78 1.64 19.50
C VAL A 230 8.85 2.79 18.50
N ILE A 231 8.49 4.02 18.92
CA ILE A 231 8.56 5.22 18.07
C ILE A 231 10.02 5.54 17.71
N GLU A 232 10.94 5.46 18.69
CA GLU A 232 12.37 5.66 18.46
C GLU A 232 12.94 4.62 17.50
N ALA A 233 12.59 3.34 17.67
CA ALA A 233 12.98 2.28 16.74
C ALA A 233 12.51 2.53 15.30
N ALA A 234 11.30 3.10 15.10
CA ALA A 234 10.83 3.49 13.79
C ALA A 234 11.64 4.67 13.22
N VAL A 235 12.02 5.65 14.06
CA VAL A 235 12.88 6.78 13.68
C VAL A 235 14.26 6.26 13.25
N ASP A 236 14.88 5.43 14.05
CA ASP A 236 16.23 4.90 13.80
C ASP A 236 16.27 4.02 12.54
N ALA A 237 15.29 3.12 12.39
CA ALA A 237 15.24 2.20 11.26
C ALA A 237 15.03 2.90 9.91
N THR A 238 14.37 4.07 9.90
CA THR A 238 14.00 4.77 8.65
C THR A 238 14.76 6.09 8.46
N GLY A 239 15.37 6.62 9.50
CA GLY A 239 15.89 7.99 9.55
C GLY A 239 14.77 9.04 9.48
N GLY A 240 13.56 8.66 9.86
CA GLY A 240 12.41 9.56 9.95
C GLY A 240 12.46 10.49 11.16
N ARG A 241 11.39 11.24 11.35
CA ARG A 241 11.24 12.14 12.51
C ARG A 241 9.78 12.26 12.94
N VAL A 242 9.57 12.53 14.22
CA VAL A 242 8.28 12.98 14.75
C VAL A 242 8.19 14.49 14.53
N VAL A 243 7.12 14.97 13.89
CA VAL A 243 6.90 16.40 13.61
C VAL A 243 5.91 17.04 14.56
N ALA A 244 5.00 16.24 15.14
CA ALA A 244 4.04 16.70 16.16
C ALA A 244 3.59 15.53 17.04
N SER A 245 3.15 15.84 18.25
CA SER A 245 2.54 14.89 19.19
C SER A 245 1.38 15.54 19.92
N GLY A 246 0.36 14.78 20.27
CA GLY A 246 -0.78 15.22 21.06
C GLY A 246 -2.11 14.64 20.61
N PRO A 247 -3.22 15.17 21.14
CA PRO A 247 -4.55 14.70 20.82
C PRO A 247 -4.96 15.05 19.39
N VAL A 248 -5.56 14.08 18.71
CA VAL A 248 -6.17 14.26 17.41
C VAL A 248 -7.39 15.15 17.51
N ARG A 249 -7.49 16.12 16.61
CA ARG A 249 -8.70 16.91 16.37
C ARG A 249 -9.15 16.70 14.94
N GLU A 250 -10.44 16.45 14.75
CA GLU A 250 -11.04 16.33 13.43
C GLU A 250 -11.24 17.72 12.84
N VAL A 251 -10.72 17.95 11.64
CA VAL A 251 -10.91 19.19 10.88
C VAL A 251 -12.03 19.00 9.87
N ASP A 252 -11.94 17.93 9.08
CA ASP A 252 -12.98 17.46 8.18
C ASP A 252 -13.30 16.01 8.51
N PRO A 253 -14.57 15.63 8.67
CA PRO A 253 -14.94 14.27 8.97
C PRO A 253 -14.54 13.31 7.85
N LEU A 254 -14.25 12.07 8.21
CA LEU A 254 -14.04 10.98 7.27
C LEU A 254 -15.30 10.79 6.40
N ARG A 255 -15.09 10.80 5.09
CA ARG A 255 -16.13 10.53 4.08
C ARG A 255 -15.64 9.44 3.15
N THR A 256 -16.49 8.46 2.88
CA THR A 256 -16.23 7.45 1.86
C THR A 256 -17.10 7.75 0.63
N ALA A 257 -16.50 8.11 -0.48
CA ALA A 257 -17.17 8.40 -1.74
C ALA A 257 -16.34 7.96 -2.95
N GLY A 258 -16.98 7.37 -3.96
CA GLY A 258 -16.31 6.92 -5.18
C GLY A 258 -15.20 5.88 -4.95
N GLY A 259 -15.28 5.12 -3.84
CA GLY A 259 -14.26 4.15 -3.46
C GLY A 259 -13.02 4.77 -2.80
N PHE A 260 -13.13 6.00 -2.27
CA PHE A 260 -12.07 6.69 -1.53
C PHE A 260 -12.55 7.15 -0.16
N ASP A 261 -11.69 6.99 0.84
CA ASP A 261 -11.80 7.62 2.15
C ASP A 261 -11.04 8.95 2.13
N HIS A 262 -11.70 10.07 2.39
CA HIS A 262 -11.07 11.39 2.33
C HIS A 262 -11.46 12.29 3.49
N GLY A 263 -10.59 13.21 3.85
CA GLY A 263 -10.76 14.17 4.92
C GLY A 263 -9.45 14.78 5.39
N SER A 264 -9.48 15.36 6.58
CA SER A 264 -8.30 15.86 7.26
C SER A 264 -8.42 15.75 8.76
N LEU A 265 -7.28 15.69 9.46
CA LEU A 265 -7.17 15.75 10.90
C LEU A 265 -6.03 16.69 11.30
N SER A 266 -6.02 17.11 12.57
CA SER A 266 -4.92 17.90 13.10
C SER A 266 -4.39 17.37 14.42
N VAL A 267 -3.07 17.56 14.64
CA VAL A 267 -2.36 17.25 15.88
C VAL A 267 -1.37 18.38 16.14
N GLY A 268 -1.44 19.04 17.28
CA GLY A 268 -0.49 20.10 17.65
C GLY A 268 -0.42 21.27 16.65
N GLY A 269 -1.52 21.58 15.94
CA GLY A 269 -1.58 22.61 14.91
C GLY A 269 -1.15 22.16 13.50
N TYR A 270 -0.58 20.97 13.37
CA TYR A 270 -0.32 20.36 12.07
C TYR A 270 -1.59 19.76 11.48
N VAL A 271 -1.87 20.05 10.22
CA VAL A 271 -3.02 19.50 9.48
C VAL A 271 -2.51 18.40 8.55
N VAL A 272 -3.10 17.21 8.70
CA VAL A 272 -2.83 16.04 7.84
C VAL A 272 -4.03 15.84 6.93
N ARG A 273 -3.80 15.86 5.62
CA ARG A 273 -4.85 15.60 4.62
C ARG A 273 -4.68 14.20 4.02
N TYR A 274 -5.79 13.53 3.77
CA TYR A 274 -5.77 12.16 3.26
C TYR A 274 -6.78 11.90 2.15
N LEU A 275 -6.41 10.96 1.30
CA LEU A 275 -7.25 10.28 0.31
C LEU A 275 -6.86 8.79 0.36
N ASN A 276 -7.60 7.95 1.06
CA ASN A 276 -7.25 6.62 1.54
C ASN A 276 -6.00 6.61 2.44
N GLU A 277 -4.96 7.33 2.05
CA GLU A 277 -3.67 7.48 2.72
C GLU A 277 -3.39 8.96 3.03
N TYR A 278 -2.53 9.20 4.03
CA TYR A 278 -2.01 10.54 4.31
C TYR A 278 -1.18 11.04 3.12
N MET A 279 -1.58 12.14 2.53
CA MET A 279 -0.96 12.69 1.32
C MET A 279 -0.15 13.97 1.61
N SER A 280 -0.48 14.70 2.67
CA SER A 280 0.26 15.89 3.06
C SER A 280 0.17 16.21 4.54
N VAL A 281 1.19 16.89 5.06
CA VAL A 281 1.22 17.52 6.38
C VAL A 281 1.55 18.99 6.20
N GLU A 282 0.77 19.86 6.85
CA GLU A 282 0.92 21.31 6.78
C GLU A 282 0.95 21.92 8.17
N LEU A 283 1.76 22.96 8.37
CA LEU A 283 1.75 23.79 9.56
C LEU A 283 1.63 25.27 9.12
N ASN A 284 0.59 25.98 9.59
CA ASN A 284 0.32 27.37 9.24
C ASN A 284 0.29 27.61 7.71
N GLY A 285 -0.25 26.66 6.95
CA GLY A 285 -0.33 26.71 5.48
C GLY A 285 1.00 26.37 4.76
N LEU A 286 2.07 26.07 5.49
CA LEU A 286 3.34 25.65 4.90
C LEU A 286 3.42 24.12 4.84
N ARG A 287 3.87 23.58 3.70
CA ARG A 287 4.05 22.15 3.47
C ARG A 287 5.24 21.63 4.27
N VAL A 288 4.99 20.66 5.17
CA VAL A 288 6.00 19.99 6.01
C VAL A 288 6.41 18.64 5.45
N ALA A 289 5.43 17.91 4.89
CA ALA A 289 5.65 16.66 4.17
C ALA A 289 4.55 16.48 3.10
N THR A 290 4.87 15.76 2.04
CA THR A 290 3.93 15.47 0.95
C THR A 290 4.29 14.15 0.29
N TYR A 291 3.30 13.44 -0.30
CA TYR A 291 3.57 12.27 -1.13
C TYR A 291 4.76 12.57 -2.10
N PRO A 292 5.74 11.68 -2.25
CA PRO A 292 5.81 10.30 -1.74
C PRO A 292 6.49 10.12 -0.37
N ASP A 293 6.67 11.16 0.45
CA ASP A 293 7.14 10.99 1.83
C ASP A 293 6.22 9.98 2.56
N VAL A 294 6.78 9.16 3.43
CA VAL A 294 5.98 8.37 4.37
C VAL A 294 5.45 9.31 5.45
N ILE A 295 4.14 9.32 5.62
CA ILE A 295 3.44 10.07 6.67
C ILE A 295 2.62 9.05 7.45
N ALA A 296 2.89 8.87 8.73
CA ALA A 296 2.17 7.93 9.59
C ALA A 296 1.76 8.57 10.90
N THR A 297 0.77 7.99 11.55
CA THR A 297 0.40 8.32 12.93
C THR A 297 0.72 7.13 13.82
N LEU A 298 1.44 7.36 14.92
CA LEU A 298 1.83 6.35 15.90
C LEU A 298 1.13 6.66 17.23
N SER A 299 0.50 5.66 17.85
CA SER A 299 -0.13 5.80 19.17
C SER A 299 0.92 6.16 20.21
N LEU A 300 0.70 7.20 21.01
CA LEU A 300 1.58 7.53 22.14
C LEU A 300 1.41 6.56 23.32
N GLU A 301 0.31 5.84 23.37
CA GLU A 301 0.04 4.84 24.39
C GLU A 301 0.69 3.48 24.07
N GLU A 302 0.61 3.05 22.79
CA GLU A 302 1.01 1.70 22.39
C GLU A 302 2.27 1.68 21.47
N GLY A 303 2.69 2.83 20.93
CA GLY A 303 3.76 2.96 19.93
C GLY A 303 3.39 2.44 18.53
N ARG A 304 2.29 1.67 18.40
CA ARG A 304 1.88 1.10 17.12
C ARG A 304 1.32 2.14 16.15
N PRO A 305 1.43 1.88 14.82
CA PRO A 305 0.75 2.69 13.83
C PRO A 305 -0.77 2.65 13.99
N VAL A 306 -1.43 3.78 13.73
CA VAL A 306 -2.89 3.96 13.80
C VAL A 306 -3.40 4.31 12.40
N SER A 307 -4.37 3.54 11.91
CA SER A 307 -4.98 3.81 10.61
C SER A 307 -6.01 4.94 10.68
N ILE A 308 -6.33 5.54 9.52
CA ILE A 308 -7.38 6.56 9.39
C ILE A 308 -8.73 6.01 9.90
N ALA A 309 -9.03 4.74 9.62
CA ALA A 309 -10.27 4.09 10.04
C ALA A 309 -10.39 3.89 11.56
N GLU A 310 -9.25 3.84 12.28
CA GLU A 310 -9.20 3.74 13.75
C GLU A 310 -9.11 5.11 14.44
N MET A 311 -9.00 6.19 13.65
CA MET A 311 -8.75 7.52 14.19
C MET A 311 -10.02 8.09 14.84
N THR A 312 -9.86 8.57 16.07
CA THR A 312 -10.93 9.23 16.81
C THR A 312 -10.42 10.53 17.43
N ALA A 313 -11.31 11.51 17.57
CA ALA A 313 -10.98 12.76 18.26
C ALA A 313 -10.53 12.48 19.71
N GLY A 314 -9.47 13.16 20.13
CA GLY A 314 -8.86 13.02 21.45
C GLY A 314 -7.83 11.89 21.57
N ARG A 315 -7.68 11.00 20.57
CA ARG A 315 -6.64 9.99 20.58
C ARG A 315 -5.26 10.62 20.56
N GLU A 316 -4.39 10.20 21.45
CA GLU A 316 -3.01 10.73 21.57
C GLU A 316 -2.11 10.03 20.56
N VAL A 317 -1.55 10.79 19.59
CA VAL A 317 -0.69 10.25 18.54
C VAL A 317 0.52 11.15 18.28
N ALA A 318 1.56 10.55 17.71
CA ALA A 318 2.66 11.25 17.06
C ALA A 318 2.46 11.24 15.54
N ILE A 319 2.66 12.37 14.86
CA ILE A 319 2.80 12.43 13.41
C ILE A 319 4.26 12.11 13.07
N PHE A 320 4.48 11.01 12.39
CA PHE A 320 5.79 10.51 11.97
C PHE A 320 5.98 10.70 10.47
N VAL A 321 7.16 11.17 10.06
CA VAL A 321 7.48 11.47 8.66
C VAL A 321 8.83 10.88 8.28
N VAL A 322 8.90 10.23 7.12
CA VAL A 322 10.16 9.83 6.47
C VAL A 322 10.26 10.53 5.12
N ASP A 323 11.35 11.26 4.92
CA ASP A 323 11.63 11.95 3.66
C ASP A 323 11.82 10.96 2.51
N GLN A 324 11.28 11.29 1.35
CA GLN A 324 11.33 10.46 0.14
C GLN A 324 12.75 10.06 -0.28
N SER A 325 13.76 10.86 0.03
CA SER A 325 15.16 10.56 -0.31
C SER A 325 15.74 9.35 0.45
N ARG A 326 15.04 8.89 1.49
CA ARG A 326 15.40 7.73 2.31
C ARG A 326 14.63 6.46 1.93
N LEU A 327 13.81 6.52 0.91
CA LEU A 327 12.89 5.45 0.52
C LEU A 327 13.30 4.85 -0.83
N PRO A 328 13.14 3.52 -1.01
CA PRO A 328 13.26 2.89 -2.31
C PRO A 328 12.04 3.23 -3.16
N LEU A 329 12.10 4.33 -3.91
CA LEU A 329 10.97 4.81 -4.70
C LEU A 329 10.87 4.10 -6.05
N SER A 330 9.64 3.88 -6.50
CA SER A 330 9.32 3.44 -7.87
C SER A 330 9.20 4.63 -8.83
N LEU A 331 9.20 4.35 -10.14
CA LEU A 331 8.98 5.37 -11.15
C LEU A 331 7.60 6.03 -11.03
N SER A 332 6.58 5.29 -10.60
CA SER A 332 5.20 5.80 -10.49
C SER A 332 5.02 6.93 -9.49
N THR A 333 5.91 7.08 -8.52
CA THR A 333 5.85 8.21 -7.55
C THR A 333 5.98 9.58 -8.23
N ARG A 334 6.43 9.60 -9.50
CA ARG A 334 6.59 10.79 -10.34
C ARG A 334 5.58 10.86 -11.49
N ASP A 335 4.59 9.95 -11.50
CA ASP A 335 3.56 9.92 -12.54
C ASP A 335 2.60 11.10 -12.38
N ARG A 336 2.80 12.12 -13.22
CA ARG A 336 2.01 13.35 -13.17
C ARG A 336 0.52 13.12 -13.43
N PHE A 337 0.17 12.20 -14.33
CA PHE A 337 -1.24 11.93 -14.66
C PHE A 337 -1.97 11.30 -13.47
N ALA A 338 -1.32 10.36 -12.77
CA ALA A 338 -1.87 9.75 -11.57
C ALA A 338 -1.98 10.75 -10.41
N LEU A 339 -0.99 11.63 -10.26
CA LEU A 339 -0.98 12.69 -9.23
C LEU A 339 -2.01 13.78 -9.51
N GLU A 340 -2.19 14.22 -10.75
CA GLU A 340 -3.20 15.22 -11.13
C GLU A 340 -4.62 14.77 -10.78
N GLU A 341 -4.93 13.47 -10.91
CA GLU A 341 -6.21 12.92 -10.45
C GLU A 341 -6.38 13.08 -8.94
N VAL A 342 -5.34 12.73 -8.17
CA VAL A 342 -5.35 12.84 -6.71
C VAL A 342 -5.48 14.31 -6.28
N GLU A 343 -4.72 15.21 -6.88
CA GLU A 343 -4.79 16.66 -6.64
C GLU A 343 -6.19 17.22 -6.90
N LYS A 344 -6.82 16.79 -8.00
CA LYS A 344 -8.17 17.20 -8.35
C LYS A 344 -9.22 16.75 -7.32
N ILE A 345 -9.10 15.51 -6.83
CA ILE A 345 -10.03 14.97 -5.81
C ILE A 345 -9.81 15.68 -4.47
N MET A 346 -8.58 15.90 -4.07
CA MET A 346 -8.23 16.51 -2.79
C MET A 346 -8.35 18.05 -2.78
N GLY A 347 -8.32 18.70 -3.94
CA GLY A 347 -8.30 20.15 -4.07
C GLY A 347 -7.00 20.81 -3.56
N ILE A 348 -5.89 20.06 -3.55
CA ILE A 348 -4.56 20.56 -3.13
C ILE A 348 -3.48 20.16 -4.14
N ALA A 349 -2.42 20.97 -4.24
CA ALA A 349 -1.24 20.61 -5.04
C ALA A 349 -0.34 19.65 -4.27
N LEU A 350 0.13 18.60 -4.94
CA LEU A 350 1.16 17.66 -4.47
C LEU A 350 2.41 17.78 -5.32
N ILE A 351 2.24 17.99 -6.63
CA ILE A 351 3.34 18.11 -7.60
C ILE A 351 4.13 19.40 -7.35
N GLY A 352 5.46 19.27 -7.26
CA GLY A 352 6.35 20.41 -7.09
C GLY A 352 6.38 21.03 -5.69
N GLN A 353 5.66 20.44 -4.74
CA GLN A 353 5.61 20.87 -3.34
C GLN A 353 6.62 20.07 -2.51
N GLY A 354 7.92 20.21 -2.81
CA GLY A 354 8.95 19.71 -1.89
C GLY A 354 8.82 20.40 -0.52
N ALA A 355 9.17 19.70 0.58
CA ALA A 355 9.23 20.31 1.90
C ALA A 355 10.11 21.57 1.82
N SER A 356 9.51 22.75 1.98
CA SER A 356 10.27 23.98 2.14
C SER A 356 11.03 23.84 3.45
N GLY A 357 12.37 23.76 3.37
CA GLY A 357 13.24 23.45 4.48
C GLY A 357 12.94 24.33 5.70
N MET A 358 12.37 23.72 6.72
CA MET A 358 12.38 24.29 8.06
C MET A 358 13.63 23.78 8.77
N PRO A 359 14.36 24.66 9.48
CA PRO A 359 15.49 24.24 10.29
C PRO A 359 15.02 23.27 11.38
N ALA A 360 15.80 22.22 11.60
CA ALA A 360 15.61 21.31 12.73
C ALA A 360 15.71 22.12 14.02
N SER A 361 14.67 22.09 14.83
CA SER A 361 14.63 22.62 16.19
C SER A 361 15.14 21.59 17.17
#